data_1ea6117c5ccf0a2995c1accd6d035324
#
_entry.id   1ea6117c5ccf0a2995c1accd6d035324
#
_cell.length_a   1.000
_cell.length_b   1.000
_cell.length_c   1.000
_cell.angle_alpha   90.00
_cell.angle_beta   90.00
_cell.angle_gamma   90.00
#
_symmetry.space_group_name_H-M   'P 1'
#
loop_
_entity.id
_entity.type
_entity.pdbx_description
1 polymer ?
#
loop_
_entity_poly.entity_id
_entity_poly.type
_entity_poly.pdbx_seq_one_letter_code
_entity_poly.pdbx_strand_id
1 'polypeptide(L)'
;MSFVQDCVSISRQHLMAGYLAEAEMSCRTALQAEPEHSEATHLLGIIALRSNRAAEANELFNKAIALDDNKAEFHNSRGVLLYGCLRFAEAAVEFAKAVELDDNDPVSHNNLGNALRAQGDLEASEHCFRRAIARRPSYAEAHNNLANTLRDLGNLGEAEFCFRHSLALRPKNLDAAYNLAALLLYTDRLDEAGRLFANVLAGDPSRGEAAIGLAQVFQGQGRIDDAIALLTGVHNRMPDNSDVLFALQLLRSTQIPAWHIPMINDHERNDAYEAALLNNVRDGDVVLEIGTGSALVAMMAARAGADHVYTCEMHKPLVEVARETVAVNGYSDRVTVIGKKSTDLEIGQEMPEKADVFVSELINVGMLAPDMLAILQHARQNLLKPGAKIIPAAATVWCSLVQADDLRRISPIRTISGFDMSRFDQFRTPGYCTLDLAADQHQLLSNPEKAWFFDFYKNMPASSSKALTVTASETGIAHGVAFWFDLHMDEKVTYHSNSPTRTNHWKQAVYFFGQDLPVVKGQPVMIGTGYDRTQIHFYI
;
A
#
# COMPACT_ATOMS: atom_id res chain seq x y z
N MET A 1 36.89 -56.19 6.47
CA MET A 1 36.75 -54.97 5.59
C MET A 1 38.14 -54.41 5.37
N SER A 2 38.43 -53.73 4.24
CA SER A 2 39.72 -53.07 4.07
C SER A 2 39.83 -51.86 5.00
N PHE A 3 41.04 -51.50 5.42
CA PHE A 3 41.31 -50.29 6.22
C PHE A 3 40.64 -49.05 5.64
N VAL A 4 40.64 -48.90 4.32
CA VAL A 4 40.00 -47.80 3.61
C VAL A 4 38.49 -47.82 3.79
N GLN A 5 37.84 -49.00 3.70
CA GLN A 5 36.41 -49.17 3.90
C GLN A 5 35.96 -48.83 5.32
N ASP A 6 36.80 -49.15 6.33
CA ASP A 6 36.54 -48.78 7.73
C ASP A 6 36.62 -47.27 7.91
N CYS A 7 37.61 -46.58 7.31
CA CYS A 7 37.72 -45.12 7.33
C CYS A 7 36.51 -44.43 6.66
N VAL A 8 36.04 -44.95 5.52
CA VAL A 8 34.86 -44.45 4.81
C VAL A 8 33.60 -44.62 5.66
N SER A 9 33.45 -45.79 6.29
CA SER A 9 32.33 -46.05 7.19
C SER A 9 32.31 -45.12 8.41
N ILE A 10 33.48 -44.90 9.04
CA ILE A 10 33.64 -43.96 10.16
C ILE A 10 33.33 -42.54 9.71
N SER A 11 33.81 -42.10 8.54
CA SER A 11 33.49 -40.79 8.01
C SER A 11 31.99 -40.58 7.78
N ARG A 12 31.30 -41.61 7.25
CA ARG A 12 29.84 -41.57 7.06
C ARG A 12 29.09 -41.42 8.39
N GLN A 13 29.56 -42.13 9.43
CA GLN A 13 29.00 -42.01 10.77
C GLN A 13 29.19 -40.61 11.38
N HIS A 14 30.40 -40.06 11.28
CA HIS A 14 30.69 -38.71 11.76
C HIS A 14 29.88 -37.66 10.99
N LEU A 15 29.73 -37.81 9.66
CA LEU A 15 28.94 -36.93 8.81
C LEU A 15 27.46 -36.94 9.20
N MET A 16 26.90 -38.12 9.53
CA MET A 16 25.52 -38.26 10.04
C MET A 16 25.35 -37.63 11.43
N ALA A 17 26.37 -37.70 12.29
CA ALA A 17 26.39 -37.08 13.60
C ALA A 17 26.69 -35.57 13.59
N GLY A 18 27.02 -34.99 12.42
CA GLY A 18 27.34 -33.57 12.28
C GLY A 18 28.80 -33.20 12.60
N TYR A 19 29.65 -34.18 12.88
CA TYR A 19 31.09 -33.97 13.19
C TYR A 19 31.90 -33.85 11.90
N LEU A 20 31.84 -32.65 11.24
CA LEU A 20 32.42 -32.44 9.90
C LEU A 20 33.93 -32.56 9.90
N ALA A 21 34.65 -32.10 10.92
CA ALA A 21 36.10 -32.15 11.00
C ALA A 21 36.62 -33.60 11.12
N GLU A 22 35.98 -34.41 11.96
CA GLU A 22 36.30 -35.82 12.15
C GLU A 22 35.96 -36.66 10.91
N ALA A 23 34.86 -36.33 10.24
CA ALA A 23 34.47 -36.91 8.96
C ALA A 23 35.51 -36.61 7.87
N GLU A 24 35.97 -35.36 7.78
CA GLU A 24 37.02 -34.93 6.82
C GLU A 24 38.34 -35.65 7.06
N MET A 25 38.78 -35.73 8.31
CA MET A 25 40.00 -36.43 8.68
C MET A 25 39.93 -37.90 8.27
N SER A 26 38.83 -38.60 8.53
CA SER A 26 38.64 -40.00 8.15
C SER A 26 38.65 -40.18 6.62
N CYS A 27 38.04 -39.28 5.82
CA CYS A 27 38.09 -39.32 4.37
C CYS A 27 39.51 -39.07 3.83
N ARG A 28 40.23 -38.11 4.39
CA ARG A 28 41.61 -37.80 3.98
C ARG A 28 42.56 -38.99 4.30
N THR A 29 42.35 -39.66 5.43
CA THR A 29 43.09 -40.88 5.79
C THR A 29 42.84 -42.01 4.77
N ALA A 30 41.59 -42.21 4.37
CA ALA A 30 41.24 -43.17 3.33
C ALA A 30 41.92 -42.84 1.99
N LEU A 31 41.89 -41.57 1.59
CA LEU A 31 42.51 -41.09 0.32
C LEU A 31 44.04 -41.06 0.35
N GLN A 32 44.69 -41.02 1.52
CA GLN A 32 46.12 -41.19 1.65
C GLN A 32 46.52 -42.66 1.36
N ALA A 33 45.71 -43.61 1.77
CA ALA A 33 45.93 -45.04 1.52
C ALA A 33 45.53 -45.43 0.08
N GLU A 34 44.44 -44.84 -0.44
CA GLU A 34 43.91 -45.14 -1.77
C GLU A 34 43.43 -43.83 -2.45
N PRO A 35 44.32 -43.12 -3.20
CA PRO A 35 44.02 -41.78 -3.76
C PRO A 35 42.91 -41.74 -4.82
N GLU A 36 42.54 -42.85 -5.40
CA GLU A 36 41.50 -43.02 -6.43
C GLU A 36 40.23 -43.68 -5.88
N HIS A 37 40.01 -43.63 -4.56
CA HIS A 37 38.80 -44.19 -3.95
C HIS A 37 37.60 -43.23 -4.16
N SER A 38 36.71 -43.59 -5.09
CA SER A 38 35.57 -42.72 -5.54
C SER A 38 34.66 -42.31 -4.42
N GLU A 39 34.26 -43.27 -3.51
CA GLU A 39 33.35 -43.02 -2.41
C GLU A 39 33.96 -42.09 -1.34
N ALA A 40 35.24 -42.23 -1.01
CA ALA A 40 35.92 -41.30 -0.10
C ALA A 40 36.02 -39.90 -0.68
N THR A 41 36.27 -39.78 -2.00
CA THR A 41 36.31 -38.51 -2.73
C THR A 41 34.91 -37.84 -2.71
N HIS A 42 33.84 -38.61 -2.95
CA HIS A 42 32.47 -38.12 -2.92
C HIS A 42 32.07 -37.62 -1.50
N LEU A 43 32.37 -38.43 -0.44
CA LEU A 43 32.08 -38.00 0.93
C LEU A 43 32.82 -36.72 1.31
N LEU A 44 34.08 -36.59 0.89
CA LEU A 44 34.84 -35.35 1.08
C LEU A 44 34.20 -34.15 0.37
N GLY A 45 33.63 -34.37 -0.82
CA GLY A 45 32.82 -33.38 -1.54
C GLY A 45 31.57 -32.95 -0.77
N ILE A 46 30.83 -33.90 -0.15
CA ILE A 46 29.66 -33.57 0.71
C ILE A 46 30.11 -32.77 1.94
N ILE A 47 31.25 -33.13 2.56
CA ILE A 47 31.77 -32.39 3.71
C ILE A 47 32.15 -30.97 3.31
N ALA A 48 32.85 -30.80 2.17
CA ALA A 48 33.19 -29.49 1.62
C ALA A 48 31.93 -28.63 1.36
N LEU A 49 30.88 -29.23 0.78
CA LEU A 49 29.61 -28.56 0.54
C LEU A 49 28.96 -28.09 1.83
N ARG A 50 28.86 -28.96 2.84
CA ARG A 50 28.31 -28.63 4.17
C ARG A 50 29.15 -27.59 4.94
N SER A 51 30.45 -27.50 4.60
CA SER A 51 31.37 -26.50 5.15
C SER A 51 31.40 -25.19 4.32
N ASN A 52 30.45 -24.99 3.42
CA ASN A 52 30.32 -23.82 2.54
C ASN A 52 31.54 -23.62 1.58
N ARG A 53 32.23 -24.70 1.23
CA ARG A 53 33.39 -24.73 0.31
C ARG A 53 32.94 -25.24 -1.07
N ALA A 54 32.02 -24.49 -1.72
CA ALA A 54 31.35 -24.94 -2.96
C ALA A 54 32.27 -25.23 -4.13
N ALA A 55 33.34 -24.46 -4.31
CA ALA A 55 34.35 -24.68 -5.39
C ALA A 55 35.08 -26.03 -5.19
N GLU A 56 35.56 -26.29 -3.98
CA GLU A 56 36.22 -27.55 -3.61
C GLU A 56 35.25 -28.74 -3.75
N ALA A 57 33.98 -28.57 -3.30
CA ALA A 57 32.98 -29.61 -3.47
C ALA A 57 32.75 -29.97 -4.94
N ASN A 58 32.68 -28.97 -5.83
CA ASN A 58 32.52 -29.22 -7.27
C ASN A 58 33.70 -30.00 -7.89
N GLU A 59 34.92 -29.66 -7.51
CA GLU A 59 36.11 -30.41 -7.97
C GLU A 59 36.10 -31.86 -7.50
N LEU A 60 35.72 -32.07 -6.21
CA LEU A 60 35.66 -33.40 -5.61
C LEU A 60 34.52 -34.24 -6.21
N PHE A 61 33.34 -33.67 -6.47
CA PHE A 61 32.27 -34.40 -7.15
C PHE A 61 32.63 -34.75 -8.59
N ASN A 62 33.27 -33.84 -9.34
CA ASN A 62 33.78 -34.13 -10.69
C ASN A 62 34.81 -35.30 -10.67
N LYS A 63 35.72 -35.28 -9.68
CA LYS A 63 36.69 -36.35 -9.53
C LYS A 63 36.03 -37.68 -9.15
N ALA A 64 35.04 -37.68 -8.24
CA ALA A 64 34.32 -38.88 -7.84
C ALA A 64 33.56 -39.51 -9.02
N ILE A 65 32.88 -38.70 -9.84
CA ILE A 65 32.17 -39.12 -11.05
C ILE A 65 33.17 -39.66 -12.10
N ALA A 66 34.30 -39.00 -12.27
CA ALA A 66 35.34 -39.46 -13.22
C ALA A 66 35.95 -40.83 -12.80
N LEU A 67 35.94 -41.14 -11.48
CA LEU A 67 36.41 -42.42 -10.95
C LEU A 67 35.34 -43.53 -11.04
N ASP A 68 34.07 -43.20 -10.91
CA ASP A 68 32.93 -44.13 -11.03
C ASP A 68 31.66 -43.35 -11.41
N ASP A 69 31.30 -43.37 -12.68
CA ASP A 69 30.13 -42.65 -13.22
C ASP A 69 28.80 -43.43 -13.09
N ASN A 70 28.84 -44.64 -12.54
CA ASN A 70 27.68 -45.48 -12.35
C ASN A 70 27.04 -45.34 -10.97
N LYS A 71 27.41 -44.34 -10.19
CA LYS A 71 26.88 -44.07 -8.85
C LYS A 71 25.85 -42.92 -8.89
N ALA A 72 24.57 -43.26 -8.82
CA ALA A 72 23.46 -42.30 -8.80
C ALA A 72 23.66 -41.20 -7.73
N GLU A 73 24.17 -41.59 -6.55
CA GLU A 73 24.39 -40.66 -5.44
C GLU A 73 25.42 -39.56 -5.75
N PHE A 74 26.42 -39.82 -6.61
CA PHE A 74 27.45 -38.85 -7.00
C PHE A 74 26.83 -37.75 -7.88
N HIS A 75 26.06 -38.15 -8.88
CA HIS A 75 25.31 -37.25 -9.74
C HIS A 75 24.28 -36.45 -8.95
N ASN A 76 23.52 -37.10 -8.07
CA ASN A 76 22.55 -36.39 -7.22
C ASN A 76 23.23 -35.32 -6.34
N SER A 77 24.39 -35.64 -5.72
CA SER A 77 25.11 -34.67 -4.89
C SER A 77 25.67 -33.49 -5.70
N ARG A 78 26.18 -33.74 -6.92
CA ARG A 78 26.61 -32.68 -7.83
C ARG A 78 25.43 -31.83 -8.29
N GLY A 79 24.30 -32.45 -8.59
CA GLY A 79 23.05 -31.77 -8.92
C GLY A 79 22.58 -30.83 -7.79
N VAL A 80 22.65 -31.27 -6.54
CA VAL A 80 22.32 -30.44 -5.36
C VAL A 80 23.25 -29.22 -5.25
N LEU A 81 24.55 -29.40 -5.46
CA LEU A 81 25.51 -28.29 -5.49
C LEU A 81 25.14 -27.28 -6.60
N LEU A 82 24.94 -27.78 -7.83
CA LEU A 82 24.61 -26.93 -8.98
C LEU A 82 23.29 -26.18 -8.78
N TYR A 83 22.29 -26.84 -8.22
CA TYR A 83 21.00 -26.22 -7.87
C TYR A 83 21.17 -25.09 -6.84
N GLY A 84 21.98 -25.33 -5.79
CA GLY A 84 22.32 -24.30 -4.81
C GLY A 84 23.10 -23.11 -5.40
N CYS A 85 23.84 -23.35 -6.50
CA CYS A 85 24.51 -22.28 -7.28
C CYS A 85 23.59 -21.65 -8.35
N LEU A 86 22.28 -21.90 -8.34
CA LEU A 86 21.28 -21.43 -9.32
C LEU A 86 21.54 -21.90 -10.76
N ARG A 87 22.37 -22.93 -10.97
CA ARG A 87 22.67 -23.54 -12.27
C ARG A 87 21.67 -24.66 -12.58
N PHE A 88 20.39 -24.28 -12.68
CA PHE A 88 19.26 -25.22 -12.72
C PHE A 88 19.31 -26.17 -13.91
N ALA A 89 19.73 -25.70 -15.08
CA ALA A 89 19.83 -26.54 -16.28
C ALA A 89 20.89 -27.66 -16.11
N GLU A 90 22.01 -27.34 -15.55
CA GLU A 90 23.08 -28.32 -15.31
C GLU A 90 22.71 -29.25 -14.14
N ALA A 91 22.04 -28.73 -13.12
CA ALA A 91 21.49 -29.53 -12.04
C ALA A 91 20.50 -30.60 -12.57
N ALA A 92 19.58 -30.20 -13.48
CA ALA A 92 18.64 -31.12 -14.08
C ALA A 92 19.30 -32.25 -14.87
N VAL A 93 20.38 -31.96 -15.58
CA VAL A 93 21.21 -32.99 -16.29
C VAL A 93 21.76 -34.02 -15.30
N GLU A 94 22.34 -33.54 -14.19
CA GLU A 94 22.89 -34.42 -13.17
C GLU A 94 21.81 -35.24 -12.45
N PHE A 95 20.70 -34.62 -12.08
CA PHE A 95 19.59 -35.34 -11.47
C PHE A 95 18.94 -36.34 -12.44
N ALA A 96 18.84 -36.01 -13.73
CA ALA A 96 18.33 -36.93 -14.74
C ALA A 96 19.26 -38.16 -14.86
N LYS A 97 20.59 -37.95 -14.80
CA LYS A 97 21.55 -39.04 -14.79
C LYS A 97 21.45 -39.90 -13.53
N ALA A 98 21.20 -39.28 -12.36
CA ALA A 98 20.94 -40.00 -11.12
C ALA A 98 19.69 -40.89 -11.23
N VAL A 99 18.61 -40.36 -11.83
CA VAL A 99 17.37 -41.12 -12.06
C VAL A 99 17.57 -42.25 -13.08
N GLU A 100 18.37 -42.03 -14.15
CA GLU A 100 18.71 -43.07 -15.11
C GLU A 100 19.41 -44.24 -14.42
N LEU A 101 20.33 -43.95 -13.48
CA LEU A 101 21.12 -44.95 -12.76
C LEU A 101 20.34 -45.64 -11.65
N ASP A 102 19.41 -44.95 -10.99
CA ASP A 102 18.51 -45.49 -9.99
C ASP A 102 17.10 -44.87 -10.08
N ASP A 103 16.23 -45.48 -10.88
CA ASP A 103 14.82 -45.06 -11.04
C ASP A 103 13.97 -45.27 -9.76
N ASN A 104 14.48 -46.00 -8.78
CA ASN A 104 13.75 -46.26 -7.54
C ASN A 104 14.02 -45.24 -6.44
N ASP A 105 14.99 -44.33 -6.59
CA ASP A 105 15.26 -43.31 -5.60
C ASP A 105 14.26 -42.14 -5.68
N PRO A 106 13.35 -41.98 -4.71
CA PRO A 106 12.37 -40.87 -4.69
C PRO A 106 13.03 -39.50 -4.52
N VAL A 107 14.26 -39.45 -3.96
CA VAL A 107 14.96 -38.17 -3.71
C VAL A 107 15.48 -37.60 -5.02
N SER A 108 16.07 -38.43 -5.89
CA SER A 108 16.55 -38.02 -7.20
C SER A 108 15.40 -37.51 -8.08
N HIS A 109 14.25 -38.19 -8.09
CA HIS A 109 13.05 -37.72 -8.78
C HIS A 109 12.55 -36.37 -8.24
N ASN A 110 12.49 -36.19 -6.91
CA ASN A 110 12.09 -34.93 -6.31
C ASN A 110 13.04 -33.79 -6.66
N ASN A 111 14.35 -34.05 -6.63
CA ASN A 111 15.37 -33.05 -6.96
C ASN A 111 15.32 -32.66 -8.45
N LEU A 112 15.12 -33.63 -9.35
CA LEU A 112 14.89 -33.38 -10.77
C LEU A 112 13.64 -32.49 -10.97
N GLY A 113 12.54 -32.83 -10.29
CA GLY A 113 11.33 -32.04 -10.34
C GLY A 113 11.54 -30.60 -9.90
N ASN A 114 12.31 -30.36 -8.83
CA ASN A 114 12.65 -29.02 -8.38
C ASN A 114 13.48 -28.24 -9.43
N ALA A 115 14.48 -28.90 -10.05
CA ALA A 115 15.32 -28.28 -11.05
C ALA A 115 14.55 -27.92 -12.33
N LEU A 116 13.63 -28.80 -12.78
CA LEU A 116 12.76 -28.57 -13.92
C LEU A 116 11.76 -27.42 -13.64
N ARG A 117 11.17 -27.40 -12.45
CA ARG A 117 10.28 -26.31 -12.04
C ARG A 117 11.01 -24.96 -12.05
N ALA A 118 12.25 -24.92 -11.55
CA ALA A 118 13.06 -23.69 -11.57
C ALA A 118 13.43 -23.23 -12.99
N GLN A 119 13.39 -24.12 -13.98
CA GLN A 119 13.55 -23.80 -15.41
C GLN A 119 12.23 -23.41 -16.09
N GLY A 120 11.10 -23.57 -15.41
CA GLY A 120 9.75 -23.32 -15.94
C GLY A 120 9.13 -24.51 -16.68
N ASP A 121 9.81 -25.68 -16.72
CA ASP A 121 9.24 -26.91 -17.31
C ASP A 121 8.33 -27.59 -16.27
N LEU A 122 7.13 -27.04 -16.16
CA LEU A 122 6.18 -27.43 -15.12
C LEU A 122 5.60 -28.83 -15.34
N GLU A 123 5.34 -29.23 -16.59
CA GLU A 123 4.80 -30.55 -16.94
C GLU A 123 5.81 -31.67 -16.64
N ALA A 124 7.08 -31.49 -17.01
CA ALA A 124 8.12 -32.46 -16.68
C ALA A 124 8.37 -32.51 -15.15
N SER A 125 8.32 -31.38 -14.49
CA SER A 125 8.42 -31.29 -13.04
C SER A 125 7.30 -32.07 -12.34
N GLU A 126 6.04 -31.87 -12.75
CA GLU A 126 4.88 -32.61 -12.25
C GLU A 126 5.09 -34.12 -12.36
N HIS A 127 5.54 -34.58 -13.55
CA HIS A 127 5.81 -35.98 -13.78
C HIS A 127 6.86 -36.53 -12.80
N CYS A 128 7.94 -35.79 -12.56
CA CYS A 128 8.99 -36.21 -11.64
C CYS A 128 8.49 -36.29 -10.20
N PHE A 129 7.70 -35.35 -9.71
CA PHE A 129 7.14 -35.40 -8.35
C PHE A 129 6.15 -36.55 -8.21
N ARG A 130 5.31 -36.82 -9.22
CA ARG A 130 4.42 -38.01 -9.21
C ARG A 130 5.21 -39.32 -9.14
N ARG A 131 6.35 -39.40 -9.83
CA ARG A 131 7.27 -40.54 -9.74
C ARG A 131 7.87 -40.68 -8.36
N ALA A 132 8.33 -39.57 -7.74
CA ALA A 132 8.85 -39.57 -6.36
C ALA A 132 7.80 -40.07 -5.37
N ILE A 133 6.55 -39.61 -5.49
CA ILE A 133 5.43 -40.03 -4.65
C ILE A 133 5.07 -41.52 -4.87
N ALA A 134 5.09 -41.98 -6.13
CA ALA A 134 4.84 -43.39 -6.43
C ALA A 134 5.89 -44.33 -5.78
N ARG A 135 7.16 -43.89 -5.68
CA ARG A 135 8.24 -44.63 -4.99
C ARG A 135 8.15 -44.51 -3.47
N ARG A 136 7.68 -43.37 -2.95
CA ARG A 136 7.53 -43.11 -1.50
C ARG A 136 6.24 -42.34 -1.25
N PRO A 137 5.09 -43.00 -1.08
CA PRO A 137 3.81 -42.34 -0.82
C PRO A 137 3.79 -41.41 0.40
N SER A 138 4.65 -41.66 1.39
CA SER A 138 4.78 -40.82 2.60
C SER A 138 5.78 -39.67 2.47
N TYR A 139 6.18 -39.33 1.24
CA TYR A 139 7.15 -38.26 1.02
C TYR A 139 6.49 -36.88 1.03
N ALA A 140 6.29 -36.32 2.23
CA ALA A 140 5.59 -35.06 2.46
C ALA A 140 6.14 -33.89 1.62
N GLU A 141 7.48 -33.82 1.43
CA GLU A 141 8.11 -32.77 0.64
C GLU A 141 7.73 -32.87 -0.85
N ALA A 142 7.72 -34.09 -1.42
CA ALA A 142 7.31 -34.28 -2.80
C ALA A 142 5.84 -33.90 -3.03
N HIS A 143 4.94 -34.21 -2.06
CA HIS A 143 3.55 -33.76 -2.10
C HIS A 143 3.46 -32.22 -2.08
N ASN A 144 4.22 -31.52 -1.24
CA ASN A 144 4.26 -30.06 -1.20
C ASN A 144 4.80 -29.48 -2.52
N ASN A 145 5.84 -30.07 -3.07
CA ASN A 145 6.45 -29.61 -4.33
C ASN A 145 5.55 -29.84 -5.52
N LEU A 146 4.88 -31.01 -5.58
CA LEU A 146 3.83 -31.27 -6.57
C LEU A 146 2.71 -30.24 -6.49
N ALA A 147 2.25 -29.93 -5.26
CA ALA A 147 1.21 -28.95 -5.05
C ALA A 147 1.60 -27.55 -5.56
N ASN A 148 2.85 -27.12 -5.33
CA ASN A 148 3.35 -25.87 -5.88
C ASN A 148 3.37 -25.87 -7.42
N THR A 149 3.81 -26.98 -8.04
CA THR A 149 3.81 -27.12 -9.50
C THR A 149 2.39 -27.10 -10.08
N LEU A 150 1.47 -27.83 -9.44
CA LEU A 150 0.04 -27.86 -9.86
C LEU A 150 -0.62 -26.48 -9.71
N ARG A 151 -0.29 -25.72 -8.66
CA ARG A 151 -0.74 -24.33 -8.50
C ARG A 151 -0.23 -23.47 -9.67
N ASP A 152 1.04 -23.58 -10.01
CA ASP A 152 1.67 -22.83 -11.08
C ASP A 152 1.09 -23.23 -12.47
N LEU A 153 0.61 -24.46 -12.64
CA LEU A 153 -0.16 -24.95 -13.78
C LEU A 153 -1.64 -24.56 -13.76
N GLY A 154 -2.14 -23.94 -12.68
CA GLY A 154 -3.54 -23.57 -12.52
C GLY A 154 -4.46 -24.69 -12.01
N ASN A 155 -3.94 -25.88 -11.69
CA ASN A 155 -4.69 -27.01 -11.18
C ASN A 155 -4.93 -26.89 -9.65
N LEU A 156 -5.67 -25.83 -9.24
CA LEU A 156 -5.80 -25.41 -7.84
C LEU A 156 -6.41 -26.48 -6.92
N GLY A 157 -7.38 -27.26 -7.43
CA GLY A 157 -8.05 -28.29 -6.63
C GLY A 157 -7.11 -29.46 -6.27
N GLU A 158 -6.30 -29.92 -7.21
CA GLU A 158 -5.34 -30.99 -6.95
C GLU A 158 -4.14 -30.45 -6.12
N ALA A 159 -3.74 -29.19 -6.33
CA ALA A 159 -2.74 -28.52 -5.50
C ALA A 159 -3.16 -28.48 -4.03
N GLU A 160 -4.41 -28.09 -3.76
CA GLU A 160 -4.96 -28.11 -2.39
C GLU A 160 -4.93 -29.49 -1.78
N PHE A 161 -5.37 -30.52 -2.51
CA PHE A 161 -5.31 -31.89 -2.04
C PHE A 161 -3.89 -32.30 -1.66
N CYS A 162 -2.91 -32.00 -2.50
CA CYS A 162 -1.50 -32.35 -2.26
C CYS A 162 -0.91 -31.59 -1.06
N PHE A 163 -1.22 -30.30 -0.87
CA PHE A 163 -0.81 -29.54 0.32
C PHE A 163 -1.40 -30.12 1.61
N ARG A 164 -2.70 -30.43 1.61
CA ARG A 164 -3.35 -31.08 2.77
C ARG A 164 -2.74 -32.43 3.08
N HIS A 165 -2.42 -33.22 2.05
CA HIS A 165 -1.76 -34.50 2.24
C HIS A 165 -0.35 -34.36 2.81
N SER A 166 0.44 -33.40 2.33
CA SER A 166 1.74 -33.06 2.89
C SER A 166 1.64 -32.71 4.38
N LEU A 167 0.66 -31.91 4.75
CA LEU A 167 0.40 -31.53 6.15
C LEU A 167 -0.08 -32.72 7.00
N ALA A 168 -0.88 -33.62 6.43
CA ALA A 168 -1.29 -34.84 7.13
C ALA A 168 -0.08 -35.74 7.46
N LEU A 169 0.88 -35.84 6.54
CA LEU A 169 2.13 -36.57 6.73
C LEU A 169 3.11 -35.87 7.71
N ARG A 170 3.16 -34.52 7.66
CA ARG A 170 4.02 -33.69 8.52
C ARG A 170 3.25 -32.48 9.04
N PRO A 171 2.48 -32.60 10.15
CA PRO A 171 1.63 -31.53 10.67
C PRO A 171 2.36 -30.25 11.09
N LYS A 172 3.66 -30.32 11.36
CA LYS A 172 4.51 -29.19 11.73
C LYS A 172 5.27 -28.58 10.56
N ASN A 173 4.96 -28.95 9.33
CA ASN A 173 5.59 -28.36 8.14
C ASN A 173 5.03 -26.96 7.88
N LEU A 174 5.73 -25.93 8.35
CA LEU A 174 5.32 -24.54 8.20
C LEU A 174 5.29 -24.08 6.75
N ASP A 175 6.13 -24.66 5.87
CA ASP A 175 6.13 -24.31 4.43
C ASP A 175 4.86 -24.82 3.74
N ALA A 176 4.47 -26.06 4.01
CA ALA A 176 3.23 -26.60 3.46
C ALA A 176 2.00 -25.86 4.02
N ALA A 177 2.02 -25.45 5.30
CA ALA A 177 0.96 -24.65 5.90
C ALA A 177 0.87 -23.27 5.26
N TYR A 178 2.00 -22.61 5.04
CA TYR A 178 2.06 -21.33 4.36
C TYR A 178 1.56 -21.42 2.91
N ASN A 179 2.03 -22.40 2.15
CA ASN A 179 1.64 -22.59 0.74
C ASN A 179 0.14 -22.88 0.61
N LEU A 180 -0.43 -23.71 1.50
CA LEU A 180 -1.87 -23.95 1.56
C LEU A 180 -2.62 -22.68 1.93
N ALA A 181 -2.14 -21.91 2.90
CA ALA A 181 -2.77 -20.65 3.29
C ALA A 181 -2.80 -19.64 2.14
N ALA A 182 -1.69 -19.54 1.39
CA ALA A 182 -1.59 -18.67 0.21
C ALA A 182 -2.56 -19.10 -0.90
N LEU A 183 -2.72 -20.41 -1.14
CA LEU A 183 -3.68 -20.93 -2.08
C LEU A 183 -5.13 -20.64 -1.65
N LEU A 184 -5.44 -20.80 -0.36
CA LEU A 184 -6.77 -20.53 0.20
C LEU A 184 -7.09 -19.03 0.17
N LEU A 185 -6.12 -18.16 0.42
CA LEU A 185 -6.26 -16.72 0.26
C LEU A 185 -6.58 -16.36 -1.20
N TYR A 186 -5.86 -16.93 -2.16
CA TYR A 186 -6.09 -16.73 -3.58
C TYR A 186 -7.49 -17.19 -4.02
N THR A 187 -8.04 -18.23 -3.39
CA THR A 187 -9.41 -18.76 -3.66
C THR A 187 -10.48 -18.16 -2.75
N ASP A 188 -10.20 -17.05 -2.09
CA ASP A 188 -11.11 -16.28 -1.22
C ASP A 188 -11.66 -17.08 -0.01
N ARG A 189 -10.94 -18.10 0.44
CA ARG A 189 -11.26 -18.88 1.65
C ARG A 189 -10.58 -18.29 2.87
N LEU A 190 -10.95 -17.05 3.21
CA LEU A 190 -10.24 -16.20 4.17
C LEU A 190 -10.09 -16.82 5.56
N ASP A 191 -11.14 -17.45 6.10
CA ASP A 191 -11.11 -18.01 7.47
C ASP A 191 -10.14 -19.17 7.61
N GLU A 192 -10.05 -20.04 6.61
CA GLU A 192 -9.09 -21.13 6.63
C GLU A 192 -7.66 -20.63 6.42
N ALA A 193 -7.47 -19.72 5.47
CA ALA A 193 -6.19 -19.08 5.21
C ALA A 193 -5.65 -18.40 6.48
N GLY A 194 -6.50 -17.63 7.16
CA GLY A 194 -6.14 -16.93 8.38
C GLY A 194 -5.68 -17.85 9.51
N ARG A 195 -6.38 -18.97 9.71
CA ARG A 195 -5.97 -19.97 10.71
C ARG A 195 -4.60 -20.57 10.39
N LEU A 196 -4.32 -20.86 9.13
CA LEU A 196 -3.04 -21.43 8.72
C LEU A 196 -1.89 -20.42 8.81
N PHE A 197 -2.08 -19.18 8.36
CA PHE A 197 -1.07 -18.12 8.53
C PHE A 197 -0.78 -17.85 10.01
N ALA A 198 -1.82 -17.80 10.86
CA ALA A 198 -1.64 -17.65 12.31
C ALA A 198 -0.84 -18.83 12.92
N ASN A 199 -1.09 -20.06 12.46
CA ASN A 199 -0.33 -21.22 12.88
C ASN A 199 1.15 -21.14 12.44
N VAL A 200 1.41 -20.67 11.22
CA VAL A 200 2.77 -20.43 10.73
C VAL A 200 3.50 -19.42 11.60
N LEU A 201 2.86 -18.30 11.93
CA LEU A 201 3.44 -17.27 12.80
C LEU A 201 3.63 -17.71 14.25
N ALA A 202 2.78 -18.61 14.75
CA ALA A 202 2.96 -19.22 16.07
C ALA A 202 4.19 -20.16 16.10
N GLY A 203 4.48 -20.83 15.00
CA GLY A 203 5.66 -21.69 14.84
C GLY A 203 6.95 -20.92 14.52
N ASP A 204 6.83 -19.85 13.74
CA ASP A 204 7.93 -18.98 13.36
C ASP A 204 7.45 -17.50 13.31
N PRO A 205 7.60 -16.75 14.41
CA PRO A 205 7.21 -15.34 14.48
C PRO A 205 8.05 -14.39 13.59
N SER A 206 9.15 -14.87 13.01
CA SER A 206 10.01 -14.10 12.12
C SER A 206 9.63 -14.22 10.65
N ARG A 207 8.59 -15.00 10.34
CA ARG A 207 8.16 -15.24 8.95
C ARG A 207 7.30 -14.09 8.42
N GLY A 208 7.94 -13.05 7.91
CA GLY A 208 7.30 -11.82 7.43
C GLY A 208 6.22 -12.06 6.37
N GLU A 209 6.45 -12.99 5.45
CA GLU A 209 5.47 -13.35 4.40
C GLU A 209 4.14 -13.88 4.98
N ALA A 210 4.22 -14.65 6.06
CA ALA A 210 3.01 -15.14 6.73
C ALA A 210 2.24 -14.03 7.45
N ALA A 211 2.96 -13.04 7.98
CA ALA A 211 2.32 -11.85 8.55
C ALA A 211 1.63 -11.00 7.48
N ILE A 212 2.25 -10.83 6.33
CA ILE A 212 1.65 -10.14 5.18
C ILE A 212 0.41 -10.89 4.71
N GLY A 213 0.49 -12.22 4.55
CA GLY A 213 -0.66 -13.05 4.17
C GLY A 213 -1.82 -12.95 5.17
N LEU A 214 -1.54 -12.97 6.48
CA LEU A 214 -2.57 -12.80 7.51
C LEU A 214 -3.17 -11.38 7.49
N ALA A 215 -2.36 -10.36 7.23
CA ALA A 215 -2.85 -8.99 7.08
C ALA A 215 -3.76 -8.85 5.85
N GLN A 216 -3.45 -9.52 4.75
CA GLN A 216 -4.33 -9.57 3.56
C GLN A 216 -5.66 -10.27 3.87
N VAL A 217 -5.64 -11.34 4.67
CA VAL A 217 -6.88 -11.98 5.17
C VAL A 217 -7.71 -10.98 5.98
N PHE A 218 -7.12 -10.27 6.93
CA PHE A 218 -7.83 -9.24 7.71
C PHE A 218 -8.38 -8.13 6.81
N GLN A 219 -7.62 -7.69 5.81
CA GLN A 219 -8.07 -6.72 4.82
C GLN A 219 -9.30 -7.23 4.05
N GLY A 220 -9.26 -8.46 3.55
CA GLY A 220 -10.39 -9.09 2.85
C GLY A 220 -11.64 -9.24 3.75
N GLN A 221 -11.45 -9.37 5.07
CA GLN A 221 -12.52 -9.39 6.07
C GLN A 221 -12.98 -7.98 6.51
N GLY A 222 -12.42 -6.89 5.97
CA GLY A 222 -12.70 -5.51 6.39
C GLY A 222 -12.08 -5.11 7.74
N ARG A 223 -11.18 -5.93 8.29
CA ARG A 223 -10.51 -5.75 9.59
C ARG A 223 -9.16 -5.03 9.43
N ILE A 224 -9.21 -3.82 8.86
CA ILE A 224 -7.99 -3.08 8.49
C ILE A 224 -7.14 -2.73 9.72
N ASP A 225 -7.76 -2.34 10.83
CA ASP A 225 -7.06 -2.00 12.08
C ASP A 225 -6.26 -3.21 12.61
N ASP A 226 -6.83 -4.41 12.56
CA ASP A 226 -6.13 -5.64 12.95
C ASP A 226 -4.94 -5.94 12.04
N ALA A 227 -5.08 -5.70 10.73
CA ALA A 227 -3.98 -5.85 9.76
C ALA A 227 -2.82 -4.89 10.07
N ILE A 228 -3.13 -3.62 10.33
CA ILE A 228 -2.14 -2.59 10.69
C ILE A 228 -1.47 -2.94 12.02
N ALA A 229 -2.22 -3.32 13.04
CA ALA A 229 -1.69 -3.70 14.34
C ALA A 229 -0.75 -4.91 14.24
N LEU A 230 -1.14 -5.93 13.47
CA LEU A 230 -0.29 -7.11 13.21
C LEU A 230 1.04 -6.71 12.57
N LEU A 231 0.99 -5.99 11.42
CA LEU A 231 2.20 -5.62 10.70
C LEU A 231 3.08 -4.64 11.48
N THR A 232 2.48 -3.72 12.25
CA THR A 232 3.23 -2.84 13.16
C THR A 232 3.97 -3.66 14.21
N GLY A 233 3.32 -4.63 14.84
CA GLY A 233 3.95 -5.52 15.81
C GLY A 233 5.07 -6.39 15.21
N VAL A 234 4.94 -6.81 13.96
CA VAL A 234 6.00 -7.54 13.25
C VAL A 234 7.16 -6.61 12.87
N HIS A 235 6.88 -5.42 12.32
CA HIS A 235 7.90 -4.43 11.97
C HIS A 235 8.74 -4.02 13.18
N ASN A 236 8.13 -3.79 14.35
CA ASN A 236 8.86 -3.45 15.57
C ASN A 236 9.84 -4.54 16.02
N ARG A 237 9.57 -5.81 15.70
CA ARG A 237 10.49 -6.93 15.98
C ARG A 237 11.51 -7.13 14.86
N MET A 238 11.20 -6.73 13.64
CA MET A 238 11.99 -6.93 12.43
C MET A 238 12.07 -5.63 11.62
N PRO A 239 12.74 -4.58 12.13
CA PRO A 239 12.74 -3.26 11.50
C PRO A 239 13.37 -3.24 10.10
N ASP A 240 14.28 -4.17 9.83
CA ASP A 240 14.99 -4.29 8.53
C ASP A 240 14.19 -5.07 7.47
N ASN A 241 13.01 -5.60 7.81
CA ASN A 241 12.19 -6.31 6.84
C ASN A 241 11.42 -5.32 5.96
N SER A 242 11.95 -5.06 4.76
CA SER A 242 11.40 -4.11 3.78
C SER A 242 10.00 -4.48 3.30
N ASP A 243 9.69 -5.77 3.17
CA ASP A 243 8.41 -6.24 2.63
C ASP A 243 7.27 -6.00 3.63
N VAL A 244 7.54 -6.26 4.92
CA VAL A 244 6.60 -5.95 6.00
C VAL A 244 6.38 -4.44 6.12
N LEU A 245 7.45 -3.64 6.04
CA LEU A 245 7.35 -2.18 6.05
C LEU A 245 6.53 -1.67 4.87
N PHE A 246 6.79 -2.17 3.67
CA PHE A 246 6.06 -1.79 2.47
C PHE A 246 4.56 -2.14 2.58
N ALA A 247 4.24 -3.36 3.03
CA ALA A 247 2.85 -3.79 3.22
C ALA A 247 2.13 -2.92 4.27
N LEU A 248 2.80 -2.57 5.37
CA LEU A 248 2.27 -1.67 6.39
C LEU A 248 2.01 -0.27 5.85
N GLN A 249 2.96 0.29 5.09
CA GLN A 249 2.81 1.62 4.47
C GLN A 249 1.67 1.63 3.45
N LEU A 250 1.54 0.58 2.65
CA LEU A 250 0.45 0.43 1.68
C LEU A 250 -0.91 0.41 2.38
N LEU A 251 -1.07 -0.38 3.45
CA LEU A 251 -2.31 -0.39 4.24
C LEU A 251 -2.62 0.98 4.84
N ARG A 252 -1.62 1.62 5.45
CA ARG A 252 -1.80 2.96 6.05
C ARG A 252 -2.19 4.00 5.00
N SER A 253 -1.61 3.95 3.80
CA SER A 253 -1.93 4.90 2.73
C SER A 253 -3.40 4.81 2.25
N THR A 254 -4.06 3.67 2.46
CA THR A 254 -5.49 3.53 2.14
C THR A 254 -6.42 4.13 3.19
N GLN A 255 -5.90 4.47 4.37
CA GLN A 255 -6.70 4.98 5.49
C GLN A 255 -7.00 6.46 5.39
N ILE A 256 -6.23 7.19 4.60
CA ILE A 256 -6.40 8.63 4.39
C ILE A 256 -6.45 8.94 2.90
N PRO A 257 -7.27 9.92 2.48
CA PRO A 257 -7.27 10.38 1.10
C PRO A 257 -5.90 10.89 0.66
N ALA A 258 -5.51 10.57 -0.59
CA ALA A 258 -4.19 10.91 -1.13
C ALA A 258 -3.89 12.42 -1.15
N TRP A 259 -4.91 13.29 -1.11
CA TRP A 259 -4.75 14.74 -1.10
C TRP A 259 -4.18 15.31 0.21
N HIS A 260 -4.15 14.55 1.32
CA HIS A 260 -3.57 15.03 2.59
C HIS A 260 -2.08 15.38 2.46
N ILE A 261 -1.30 14.59 1.75
CA ILE A 261 0.13 14.86 1.60
C ILE A 261 0.42 16.13 0.78
N PRO A 262 -0.17 16.34 -0.41
CA PRO A 262 -0.08 17.63 -1.10
C PRO A 262 -0.55 18.83 -0.27
N MET A 263 -1.63 18.68 0.49
CA MET A 263 -2.18 19.73 1.35
C MET A 263 -1.18 20.17 2.43
N ILE A 264 -0.54 19.23 3.13
CA ILE A 264 0.46 19.54 4.16
C ILE A 264 1.66 20.29 3.56
N ASN A 265 2.01 19.99 2.30
CA ASN A 265 3.12 20.61 1.58
C ASN A 265 2.75 21.91 0.84
N ASP A 266 1.52 22.39 0.95
CA ASP A 266 1.11 23.67 0.38
C ASP A 266 1.56 24.84 1.31
N HIS A 267 2.75 25.34 1.06
CA HIS A 267 3.36 26.37 1.90
C HIS A 267 2.58 27.69 1.87
N GLU A 268 2.05 28.11 0.71
CA GLU A 268 1.27 29.36 0.59
C GLU A 268 -0.01 29.30 1.45
N ARG A 269 -0.68 28.13 1.42
CA ARG A 269 -1.83 27.86 2.28
C ARG A 269 -1.42 27.89 3.76
N ASN A 270 -0.32 27.21 4.11
CA ASN A 270 0.16 27.14 5.49
C ASN A 270 0.54 28.53 6.02
N ASP A 271 1.26 29.32 5.23
CA ASP A 271 1.66 30.69 5.57
C ASP A 271 0.44 31.60 5.78
N ALA A 272 -0.63 31.44 4.96
CA ALA A 272 -1.86 32.20 5.11
C ALA A 272 -2.57 31.88 6.43
N TYR A 273 -2.67 30.57 6.80
CA TYR A 273 -3.24 30.17 8.10
C TYR A 273 -2.39 30.70 9.26
N GLU A 274 -1.08 30.54 9.19
CA GLU A 274 -0.19 31.03 10.24
C GLU A 274 -0.28 32.55 10.42
N ALA A 275 -0.25 33.31 9.33
CA ALA A 275 -0.37 34.76 9.39
C ALA A 275 -1.71 35.22 10.01
N ALA A 276 -2.81 34.54 9.66
CA ALA A 276 -4.10 34.85 10.22
C ALA A 276 -4.17 34.49 11.72
N LEU A 277 -3.61 33.37 12.14
CA LEU A 277 -3.54 32.97 13.54
C LEU A 277 -2.70 33.99 14.35
N LEU A 278 -1.54 34.39 13.87
CA LEU A 278 -0.71 35.43 14.50
C LEU A 278 -1.43 36.79 14.62
N ASN A 279 -2.30 37.12 13.67
CA ASN A 279 -3.09 38.37 13.72
C ASN A 279 -4.22 38.31 14.75
N ASN A 280 -4.83 37.14 14.96
CA ASN A 280 -6.12 37.01 15.66
C ASN A 280 -6.05 36.32 17.02
N VAL A 281 -5.07 35.44 17.27
CA VAL A 281 -4.88 34.77 18.56
C VAL A 281 -4.19 35.71 19.53
N ARG A 282 -4.66 35.76 20.78
CA ARG A 282 -4.10 36.54 21.89
C ARG A 282 -3.74 35.60 23.03
N ASP A 283 -2.85 36.08 23.88
CA ASP A 283 -2.48 35.40 25.12
C ASP A 283 -3.74 35.20 26.01
N GLY A 284 -3.96 33.97 26.46
CA GLY A 284 -5.16 33.55 27.19
C GLY A 284 -6.33 33.06 26.33
N ASP A 285 -6.24 33.13 25.01
CA ASP A 285 -7.31 32.63 24.13
C ASP A 285 -7.36 31.09 24.09
N VAL A 286 -8.57 30.56 24.13
CA VAL A 286 -8.88 29.17 23.78
C VAL A 286 -9.20 29.09 22.30
N VAL A 287 -8.50 28.20 21.58
CA VAL A 287 -8.72 27.96 20.14
C VAL A 287 -9.41 26.62 19.93
N LEU A 288 -10.42 26.60 19.06
CA LEU A 288 -11.02 25.38 18.53
C LEU A 288 -10.67 25.21 17.06
N GLU A 289 -10.04 24.08 16.73
CA GLU A 289 -9.87 23.63 15.35
C GLU A 289 -10.85 22.50 15.03
N ILE A 290 -11.51 22.54 13.87
CA ILE A 290 -12.30 21.42 13.35
C ILE A 290 -11.65 20.91 12.07
N GLY A 291 -11.32 19.59 12.07
CA GLY A 291 -10.57 18.94 11.01
C GLY A 291 -9.08 18.96 11.29
N THR A 292 -8.67 18.26 12.35
CA THR A 292 -7.27 18.19 12.81
C THR A 292 -6.27 17.79 11.73
N GLY A 293 -6.62 16.79 10.90
CA GLY A 293 -5.72 16.24 9.89
C GLY A 293 -4.34 15.91 10.47
N SER A 294 -3.33 16.66 10.07
CA SER A 294 -1.94 16.53 10.55
C SER A 294 -1.65 17.24 11.88
N ALA A 295 -2.60 17.96 12.45
CA ALA A 295 -2.47 18.89 13.58
C ALA A 295 -1.56 20.11 13.30
N LEU A 296 -1.22 20.39 12.05
CA LEU A 296 -0.34 21.49 11.69
C LEU A 296 -0.92 22.85 12.11
N VAL A 297 -2.20 23.08 11.78
CA VAL A 297 -2.87 24.36 12.09
C VAL A 297 -3.11 24.51 13.59
N ALA A 298 -3.42 23.41 14.31
CA ALA A 298 -3.50 23.43 15.80
C ALA A 298 -2.17 23.86 16.45
N MET A 299 -1.05 23.29 15.97
CA MET A 299 0.28 23.67 16.48
C MET A 299 0.65 25.11 16.12
N MET A 300 0.25 25.61 14.94
CA MET A 300 0.39 27.02 14.56
C MET A 300 -0.39 27.93 15.51
N ALA A 301 -1.63 27.56 15.88
CA ALA A 301 -2.43 28.30 16.84
C ALA A 301 -1.78 28.33 18.23
N ALA A 302 -1.25 27.22 18.70
CA ALA A 302 -0.48 27.18 19.95
C ALA A 302 0.79 28.04 19.86
N ARG A 303 1.51 28.00 18.74
CA ARG A 303 2.69 28.87 18.50
C ARG A 303 2.33 30.35 18.43
N ALA A 304 1.15 30.69 17.91
CA ALA A 304 0.64 32.07 17.85
C ALA A 304 0.27 32.66 19.22
N GLY A 305 0.25 31.87 20.30
CA GLY A 305 0.06 32.34 21.66
C GLY A 305 -1.24 31.86 22.34
N ALA A 306 -2.01 30.93 21.73
CA ALA A 306 -3.18 30.36 22.38
C ALA A 306 -2.82 29.75 23.73
N ASP A 307 -3.65 29.95 24.75
CA ASP A 307 -3.48 29.28 26.04
C ASP A 307 -3.67 27.77 25.87
N HIS A 308 -4.76 27.38 25.20
CA HIS A 308 -5.00 26.00 24.84
C HIS A 308 -5.70 25.87 23.48
N VAL A 309 -5.36 24.80 22.73
CA VAL A 309 -5.98 24.46 21.46
C VAL A 309 -6.68 23.11 21.58
N TYR A 310 -7.98 23.11 21.36
CA TYR A 310 -8.77 21.90 21.19
C TYR A 310 -8.95 21.64 19.69
N THR A 311 -8.58 20.46 19.24
CA THR A 311 -8.75 20.09 17.83
C THR A 311 -9.45 18.74 17.72
N CYS A 312 -10.39 18.60 16.78
CA CYS A 312 -11.19 17.39 16.65
C CYS A 312 -11.09 16.76 15.26
N GLU A 313 -10.97 15.42 15.26
CA GLU A 313 -10.87 14.58 14.09
C GLU A 313 -11.75 13.33 14.25
N MET A 314 -12.50 12.97 13.22
CA MET A 314 -13.38 11.80 13.26
C MET A 314 -12.70 10.50 12.75
N HIS A 315 -11.65 10.61 11.95
CA HIS A 315 -10.92 9.47 11.39
C HIS A 315 -9.85 8.99 12.37
N LYS A 316 -10.08 7.84 13.00
CA LYS A 316 -9.18 7.27 14.02
C LYS A 316 -7.70 7.24 13.62
N PRO A 317 -7.30 6.78 12.40
CA PRO A 317 -5.89 6.79 12.00
C PRO A 317 -5.26 8.18 12.03
N LEU A 318 -6.00 9.23 11.64
CA LEU A 318 -5.52 10.60 11.71
C LEU A 318 -5.41 11.11 13.16
N VAL A 319 -6.34 10.73 14.03
CA VAL A 319 -6.29 11.08 15.47
C VAL A 319 -5.00 10.58 16.12
N GLU A 320 -4.62 9.33 15.85
CA GLU A 320 -3.40 8.74 16.41
C GLU A 320 -2.15 9.45 15.91
N VAL A 321 -2.03 9.63 14.59
CA VAL A 321 -0.91 10.34 13.97
C VAL A 321 -0.84 11.80 14.43
N ALA A 322 -1.98 12.48 14.55
CA ALA A 322 -2.02 13.87 15.04
C ALA A 322 -1.50 13.98 16.49
N ARG A 323 -1.90 13.06 17.38
CA ARG A 323 -1.39 13.01 18.76
C ARG A 323 0.12 12.78 18.82
N GLU A 324 0.62 11.86 18.02
CA GLU A 324 2.07 11.61 17.91
C GLU A 324 2.79 12.83 17.36
N THR A 325 2.23 13.48 16.32
CA THR A 325 2.80 14.70 15.73
C THR A 325 2.87 15.83 16.74
N VAL A 326 1.80 16.06 17.50
CA VAL A 326 1.75 17.05 18.58
C VAL A 326 2.82 16.77 19.65
N ALA A 327 2.96 15.50 20.05
CA ALA A 327 3.92 15.08 21.07
C ALA A 327 5.37 15.26 20.63
N VAL A 328 5.71 14.82 19.42
CA VAL A 328 7.08 14.96 18.86
C VAL A 328 7.49 16.42 18.72
N ASN A 329 6.53 17.32 18.45
CA ASN A 329 6.78 18.76 18.34
C ASN A 329 6.71 19.51 19.69
N GLY A 330 6.45 18.81 20.81
CA GLY A 330 6.46 19.40 22.14
C GLY A 330 5.26 20.26 22.50
N TYR A 331 4.09 20.00 21.88
CA TYR A 331 2.87 20.78 22.12
C TYR A 331 1.80 20.04 22.94
N SER A 332 2.12 18.88 23.54
CA SER A 332 1.15 18.04 24.28
C SER A 332 0.43 18.74 25.44
N ASP A 333 1.07 19.72 26.06
CA ASP A 333 0.48 20.49 27.19
C ASP A 333 -0.47 21.56 26.72
N ARG A 334 -0.45 21.95 25.42
CA ARG A 334 -1.21 23.08 24.87
C ARG A 334 -2.15 22.68 23.73
N VAL A 335 -2.03 21.47 23.19
CA VAL A 335 -2.88 20.96 22.09
C VAL A 335 -3.51 19.63 22.50
N THR A 336 -4.83 19.61 22.59
CA THR A 336 -5.63 18.40 22.86
C THR A 336 -6.31 17.90 21.58
N VAL A 337 -5.94 16.71 21.12
CA VAL A 337 -6.55 16.06 19.95
C VAL A 337 -7.71 15.17 20.39
N ILE A 338 -8.93 15.52 20.00
CA ILE A 338 -10.19 14.88 20.35
C ILE A 338 -10.66 13.99 19.20
N GLY A 339 -10.78 12.68 19.44
CA GLY A 339 -11.24 11.69 18.45
C GLY A 339 -12.75 11.61 18.35
N LYS A 340 -13.42 12.70 17.96
CA LYS A 340 -14.89 12.81 17.84
C LYS A 340 -15.28 13.69 16.65
N LYS A 341 -16.54 13.54 16.20
CA LYS A 341 -17.15 14.56 15.32
C LYS A 341 -17.33 15.87 16.10
N SER A 342 -17.12 16.99 15.42
CA SER A 342 -17.30 18.31 16.02
C SER A 342 -18.70 18.58 16.54
N THR A 343 -19.73 17.94 15.94
CA THR A 343 -21.13 18.02 16.39
C THR A 343 -21.42 17.29 17.70
N ASP A 344 -20.51 16.41 18.11
CA ASP A 344 -20.64 15.58 19.32
C ASP A 344 -19.76 16.12 20.48
N LEU A 345 -19.15 17.30 20.29
CA LEU A 345 -18.38 17.98 21.32
C LEU A 345 -19.33 18.70 22.32
N GLU A 346 -19.05 18.53 23.61
CA GLU A 346 -19.81 19.15 24.67
C GLU A 346 -18.91 20.03 25.56
N ILE A 347 -19.38 21.26 25.82
CA ILE A 347 -18.70 22.16 26.77
C ILE A 347 -18.86 21.60 28.18
N GLY A 348 -17.78 21.54 28.92
CA GLY A 348 -17.68 20.92 30.24
C GLY A 348 -17.27 19.44 30.22
N GLN A 349 -17.17 18.82 29.03
CA GLN A 349 -16.66 17.46 28.85
C GLN A 349 -15.34 17.49 28.10
N GLU A 350 -15.38 17.67 26.76
CA GLU A 350 -14.17 17.70 25.94
C GLU A 350 -13.46 19.06 25.98
N MET A 351 -14.21 20.12 26.12
CA MET A 351 -13.72 21.49 26.26
C MET A 351 -14.25 22.09 27.56
N PRO A 352 -13.42 22.67 28.42
CA PRO A 352 -13.88 23.26 29.68
C PRO A 352 -14.74 24.48 29.46
N GLU A 353 -14.51 25.25 28.41
CA GLU A 353 -15.25 26.46 28.03
C GLU A 353 -15.32 26.60 26.50
N LYS A 354 -16.14 27.55 26.04
CA LYS A 354 -16.26 27.93 24.64
C LYS A 354 -14.98 28.62 24.14
N ALA A 355 -14.65 28.44 22.85
CA ALA A 355 -13.45 29.00 22.26
C ALA A 355 -13.58 30.48 21.88
N ASP A 356 -12.48 31.21 21.99
CA ASP A 356 -12.31 32.61 21.56
C ASP A 356 -12.02 32.73 20.09
N VAL A 357 -11.29 31.73 19.54
CA VAL A 357 -10.91 31.66 18.13
C VAL A 357 -11.30 30.30 17.58
N PHE A 358 -11.86 30.32 16.40
CA PHE A 358 -12.18 29.14 15.61
C PHE A 358 -11.31 29.11 14.36
N VAL A 359 -10.72 27.98 14.06
CA VAL A 359 -10.01 27.75 12.81
C VAL A 359 -10.43 26.43 12.19
N SER A 360 -10.53 26.37 10.88
CA SER A 360 -10.94 25.14 10.21
C SER A 360 -10.48 25.10 8.77
N GLU A 361 -10.14 23.90 8.28
CA GLU A 361 -9.91 23.60 6.89
C GLU A 361 -10.87 22.52 6.40
N LEU A 362 -12.16 22.82 6.41
CA LEU A 362 -13.22 21.98 5.87
C LEU A 362 -13.56 22.42 4.43
N ILE A 363 -12.55 22.48 3.56
CA ILE A 363 -12.68 23.05 2.22
C ILE A 363 -12.15 22.03 1.21
N ASN A 364 -12.88 21.82 0.11
CA ASN A 364 -12.46 20.99 -1.00
C ASN A 364 -12.18 21.80 -2.25
N VAL A 365 -11.79 21.14 -3.35
CA VAL A 365 -11.52 21.78 -4.65
C VAL A 365 -12.71 22.62 -5.14
N GLY A 366 -13.93 22.21 -4.86
CA GLY A 366 -15.17 22.95 -5.16
C GLY A 366 -15.57 23.97 -4.11
N MET A 367 -14.73 24.30 -3.14
CA MET A 367 -14.89 25.18 -2.00
C MET A 367 -15.75 24.58 -0.87
N LEU A 368 -16.87 23.95 -1.15
CA LEU A 368 -17.76 23.37 -0.13
C LEU A 368 -17.46 21.89 0.07
N ALA A 369 -16.93 21.53 1.24
CA ALA A 369 -16.95 20.13 1.68
C ALA A 369 -18.35 19.75 2.22
N PRO A 370 -18.70 18.46 2.24
CA PRO A 370 -19.98 18.01 2.76
C PRO A 370 -20.26 18.55 4.16
N ASP A 371 -21.45 19.11 4.35
CA ASP A 371 -21.95 19.67 5.61
C ASP A 371 -21.11 20.81 6.23
N MET A 372 -20.14 21.38 5.53
CA MET A 372 -19.27 22.46 6.04
C MET A 372 -20.07 23.62 6.65
N LEU A 373 -21.09 24.11 5.97
CA LEU A 373 -21.90 25.23 6.45
C LEU A 373 -22.68 24.86 7.73
N ALA A 374 -23.15 23.62 7.84
CA ALA A 374 -23.84 23.12 9.03
C ALA A 374 -22.87 22.98 10.22
N ILE A 375 -21.66 22.50 9.97
CA ILE A 375 -20.59 22.39 10.98
C ILE A 375 -20.20 23.78 11.51
N LEU A 376 -20.01 24.76 10.63
CA LEU A 376 -19.74 26.15 11.01
C LEU A 376 -20.87 26.76 11.83
N GLN A 377 -22.13 26.51 11.44
CA GLN A 377 -23.29 26.98 12.18
C GLN A 377 -23.35 26.34 13.56
N HIS A 378 -23.15 25.03 13.68
CA HIS A 378 -23.10 24.32 14.96
C HIS A 378 -22.01 24.87 15.86
N ALA A 379 -20.78 25.04 15.34
CA ALA A 379 -19.65 25.58 16.10
C ALA A 379 -19.99 26.95 16.69
N ARG A 380 -20.51 27.89 15.88
CA ARG A 380 -20.88 29.24 16.35
C ARG A 380 -21.94 29.22 17.43
N GLN A 381 -22.93 28.34 17.34
CA GLN A 381 -24.03 28.28 18.30
C GLN A 381 -23.61 27.64 19.63
N ASN A 382 -22.82 26.58 19.56
CA ASN A 382 -22.59 25.69 20.68
C ASN A 382 -21.18 25.77 21.29
N LEU A 383 -20.15 26.01 20.44
CA LEU A 383 -18.73 25.83 20.82
C LEU A 383 -17.94 27.14 20.92
N LEU A 384 -18.48 28.25 20.36
CA LEU A 384 -17.76 29.53 20.31
C LEU A 384 -18.37 30.58 21.26
N LYS A 385 -17.52 31.43 21.81
CA LYS A 385 -17.94 32.62 22.59
C LYS A 385 -18.57 33.65 21.65
N PRO A 386 -19.48 34.51 22.18
CA PRO A 386 -19.98 35.65 21.40
C PRO A 386 -18.81 36.55 20.93
N GLY A 387 -18.75 36.83 19.64
CA GLY A 387 -17.67 37.63 19.05
C GLY A 387 -16.37 36.88 18.79
N ALA A 388 -16.35 35.55 18.92
CA ALA A 388 -15.20 34.73 18.59
C ALA A 388 -14.69 34.99 17.16
N LYS A 389 -13.38 34.94 16.97
CA LYS A 389 -12.77 35.06 15.64
C LYS A 389 -12.92 33.77 14.85
N ILE A 390 -13.17 33.89 13.54
CA ILE A 390 -13.35 32.75 12.63
C ILE A 390 -12.31 32.83 11.52
N ILE A 391 -11.53 31.79 11.34
CA ILE A 391 -10.48 31.66 10.32
C ILE A 391 -10.72 30.41 9.48
N PRO A 392 -10.92 30.51 8.16
CA PRO A 392 -11.12 31.76 7.41
C PRO A 392 -12.43 32.48 7.80
N ALA A 393 -12.44 33.81 7.64
CA ALA A 393 -13.58 34.66 7.97
C ALA A 393 -14.67 34.61 6.89
N ALA A 394 -14.26 34.44 5.64
CA ALA A 394 -15.17 34.42 4.47
C ALA A 394 -14.52 33.71 3.28
N ALA A 395 -15.32 33.39 2.26
CA ALA A 395 -14.83 32.93 0.97
C ALA A 395 -15.54 33.64 -0.19
N THR A 396 -14.79 33.95 -1.25
CA THR A 396 -15.34 34.40 -2.53
C THR A 396 -15.13 33.31 -3.57
N VAL A 397 -16.19 32.89 -4.24
CA VAL A 397 -16.09 31.94 -5.38
C VAL A 397 -16.15 32.74 -6.67
N TRP A 398 -15.15 32.55 -7.49
CA TRP A 398 -15.01 33.13 -8.82
C TRP A 398 -15.32 32.08 -9.87
N CYS A 399 -15.82 32.49 -11.01
CA CYS A 399 -16.09 31.62 -12.14
C CYS A 399 -15.76 32.30 -13.47
N SER A 400 -15.44 31.48 -14.48
CA SER A 400 -15.21 31.90 -15.85
C SER A 400 -15.70 30.83 -16.82
N LEU A 401 -16.20 31.22 -17.98
CA LEU A 401 -16.44 30.30 -19.09
C LEU A 401 -15.10 29.70 -19.54
N VAL A 402 -15.07 28.40 -19.81
CA VAL A 402 -13.85 27.68 -20.15
C VAL A 402 -14.02 26.80 -21.37
N GLN A 403 -13.04 26.86 -22.26
CA GLN A 403 -12.77 25.85 -23.28
C GLN A 403 -11.59 24.99 -22.80
N ALA A 404 -11.82 23.69 -22.66
CA ALA A 404 -10.83 22.71 -22.20
C ALA A 404 -11.01 21.41 -22.99
N ASP A 405 -10.46 21.38 -24.21
CA ASP A 405 -10.73 20.33 -25.18
C ASP A 405 -10.32 18.95 -24.70
N ASP A 406 -9.16 18.83 -24.05
CA ASP A 406 -8.64 17.55 -23.58
C ASP A 406 -9.49 16.98 -22.43
N LEU A 407 -9.88 17.81 -21.47
CA LEU A 407 -10.77 17.41 -20.39
C LEU A 407 -12.19 17.11 -20.93
N ARG A 408 -12.66 17.87 -21.92
CA ARG A 408 -13.97 17.63 -22.54
C ARG A 408 -14.04 16.30 -23.28
N ARG A 409 -12.93 15.81 -23.83
CA ARG A 409 -12.86 14.48 -24.48
C ARG A 409 -13.07 13.33 -23.51
N ILE A 410 -12.64 13.48 -22.27
CA ILE A 410 -12.71 12.43 -21.25
C ILE A 410 -13.89 12.57 -20.28
N SER A 411 -14.62 13.70 -20.36
CA SER A 411 -15.76 13.94 -19.46
C SER A 411 -16.87 14.77 -20.16
N PRO A 412 -18.04 14.21 -20.44
CA PRO A 412 -18.46 12.81 -20.25
C PRO A 412 -17.80 11.85 -21.25
N ILE A 413 -17.66 10.60 -20.88
CA ILE A 413 -17.16 9.55 -21.76
C ILE A 413 -18.22 9.27 -22.84
N ARG A 414 -17.79 9.25 -24.11
CA ARG A 414 -18.69 8.99 -25.25
C ARG A 414 -18.14 7.86 -26.12
N THR A 415 -17.52 8.19 -27.24
CA THR A 415 -16.98 7.21 -28.18
C THR A 415 -15.47 7.08 -28.01
N ILE A 416 -14.99 5.87 -27.73
CA ILE A 416 -13.57 5.54 -27.62
C ILE A 416 -13.26 4.43 -28.64
N SER A 417 -12.26 4.65 -29.49
CA SER A 417 -11.84 3.69 -30.53
C SER A 417 -13.00 3.20 -31.42
N GLY A 418 -14.02 4.05 -31.66
CA GLY A 418 -15.20 3.72 -32.45
C GLY A 418 -16.34 3.02 -31.69
N PHE A 419 -16.17 2.74 -30.40
CA PHE A 419 -17.18 2.12 -29.55
C PHE A 419 -17.88 3.14 -28.67
N ASP A 420 -19.21 3.02 -28.49
CA ASP A 420 -19.98 3.81 -27.52
C ASP A 420 -19.69 3.31 -26.11
N MET A 421 -18.94 4.14 -25.36
CA MET A 421 -18.55 3.87 -23.97
C MET A 421 -19.36 4.70 -22.96
N SER A 422 -20.46 5.35 -23.41
CA SER A 422 -21.27 6.25 -22.57
C SER A 422 -21.80 5.60 -21.27
N ARG A 423 -21.95 4.27 -21.27
CA ARG A 423 -22.35 3.54 -20.05
C ARG A 423 -21.36 3.63 -18.91
N PHE A 424 -20.08 3.89 -19.19
CA PHE A 424 -19.07 4.10 -18.15
C PHE A 424 -19.23 5.45 -17.44
N ASP A 425 -19.96 6.40 -18.02
CA ASP A 425 -20.21 7.70 -17.40
C ASP A 425 -20.97 7.59 -16.06
N GLN A 426 -21.69 6.47 -15.82
CA GLN A 426 -22.33 6.18 -14.53
C GLN A 426 -21.34 6.05 -13.35
N PHE A 427 -20.06 5.75 -13.62
CA PHE A 427 -19.00 5.65 -12.61
C PHE A 427 -18.24 6.96 -12.43
N ARG A 428 -18.57 8.00 -13.17
CA ARG A 428 -17.97 9.32 -13.03
C ARG A 428 -18.38 9.92 -11.68
N THR A 429 -17.43 10.56 -11.02
CA THR A 429 -17.75 11.36 -9.84
C THR A 429 -18.76 12.45 -10.24
N PRO A 430 -19.93 12.52 -9.61
CA PRO A 430 -20.92 13.56 -9.92
C PRO A 430 -20.38 14.93 -9.51
N GLY A 431 -20.72 15.96 -10.30
CA GLY A 431 -20.36 17.34 -10.03
C GLY A 431 -19.27 17.87 -10.96
N TYR A 432 -18.17 18.31 -10.42
CA TYR A 432 -17.08 18.95 -11.15
C TYR A 432 -15.89 18.00 -11.41
N CYS A 433 -15.13 18.33 -12.46
CA CYS A 433 -13.79 17.75 -12.68
C CYS A 433 -12.73 18.74 -12.16
N THR A 434 -11.56 18.21 -11.82
CA THR A 434 -10.42 19.04 -11.44
C THR A 434 -9.67 19.52 -12.66
N LEU A 435 -9.34 20.80 -12.70
CA LEU A 435 -8.52 21.47 -13.72
C LEU A 435 -7.33 22.14 -13.02
N ASP A 436 -6.15 21.95 -13.55
CA ASP A 436 -4.96 22.69 -13.14
C ASP A 436 -4.70 23.82 -14.13
N LEU A 437 -5.11 25.05 -13.79
CA LEU A 437 -4.95 26.21 -14.68
C LEU A 437 -3.47 26.53 -14.98
N ALA A 438 -2.53 26.02 -14.18
CA ALA A 438 -1.11 26.22 -14.44
C ALA A 438 -0.52 25.18 -15.41
N ALA A 439 -1.12 23.98 -15.50
CA ALA A 439 -0.57 22.84 -16.22
C ALA A 439 -1.44 22.34 -17.39
N ASP A 440 -2.77 22.36 -17.24
CA ASP A 440 -3.68 21.81 -18.23
C ASP A 440 -3.93 22.78 -19.39
N GLN A 441 -4.05 22.25 -20.62
CA GLN A 441 -4.41 23.06 -21.79
C GLN A 441 -5.86 23.53 -21.68
N HIS A 442 -6.05 24.82 -21.63
CA HIS A 442 -7.36 25.47 -21.56
C HIS A 442 -7.32 26.88 -22.07
N GLN A 443 -8.50 27.44 -22.32
CA GLN A 443 -8.70 28.87 -22.60
C GLN A 443 -9.87 29.39 -21.77
N LEU A 444 -9.62 30.39 -20.93
CA LEU A 444 -10.71 31.13 -20.29
C LEU A 444 -11.36 32.05 -21.35
N LEU A 445 -12.67 31.90 -21.50
CA LEU A 445 -13.45 32.64 -22.51
C LEU A 445 -14.17 33.87 -21.93
N SER A 446 -14.04 34.09 -20.62
CA SER A 446 -14.57 35.28 -19.97
C SER A 446 -13.62 35.78 -18.89
N ASN A 447 -13.74 37.04 -18.49
CA ASN A 447 -13.12 37.50 -17.25
C ASN A 447 -13.75 36.80 -16.05
N PRO A 448 -13.01 36.68 -14.94
CA PRO A 448 -13.56 36.14 -13.70
C PRO A 448 -14.76 36.96 -13.21
N GLU A 449 -15.87 36.28 -12.93
CA GLU A 449 -17.05 36.86 -12.33
C GLU A 449 -17.31 36.27 -10.96
N LYS A 450 -17.81 37.08 -10.03
CA LYS A 450 -18.11 36.64 -8.66
C LYS A 450 -19.40 35.79 -8.61
N ALA A 451 -19.21 34.47 -8.50
CA ALA A 451 -20.35 33.57 -8.39
C ALA A 451 -20.98 33.61 -7.00
N TRP A 452 -20.20 33.45 -5.93
CA TRP A 452 -20.71 33.41 -4.57
C TRP A 452 -19.79 34.16 -3.60
N PHE A 453 -20.37 34.62 -2.48
CA PHE A 453 -19.66 35.11 -1.31
C PHE A 453 -20.26 34.46 -0.06
N PHE A 454 -19.43 33.76 0.72
CA PHE A 454 -19.78 33.11 1.95
C PHE A 454 -19.17 33.90 3.11
N ASP A 455 -20.02 34.50 3.93
CA ASP A 455 -19.62 35.17 5.17
C ASP A 455 -19.78 34.16 6.32
N PHE A 456 -18.66 33.64 6.82
CA PHE A 456 -18.69 32.58 7.81
C PHE A 456 -19.11 33.05 9.21
N TYR A 457 -19.27 34.35 9.43
CA TYR A 457 -19.91 34.91 10.61
C TYR A 457 -21.44 34.88 10.52
N LYS A 458 -22.02 34.64 9.36
CA LYS A 458 -23.47 34.65 9.14
C LYS A 458 -24.03 33.24 8.94
N ASN A 459 -25.32 33.10 9.27
CA ASN A 459 -26.02 31.88 8.89
C ASN A 459 -26.31 31.90 7.40
N MET A 460 -25.68 30.95 6.71
CA MET A 460 -25.94 30.73 5.29
C MET A 460 -27.03 29.67 5.13
N PRO A 461 -27.98 29.82 4.18
CA PRO A 461 -28.93 28.76 3.88
C PRO A 461 -28.21 27.47 3.42
N ALA A 462 -28.82 26.32 3.70
CA ALA A 462 -28.25 25.01 3.32
C ALA A 462 -28.16 24.83 1.80
N SER A 463 -28.93 25.57 1.02
CA SER A 463 -28.88 25.62 -0.44
C SER A 463 -29.37 26.97 -0.93
N SER A 464 -28.86 27.39 -2.09
CA SER A 464 -29.32 28.60 -2.77
C SER A 464 -29.05 28.48 -4.27
N SER A 465 -29.78 29.26 -5.08
CA SER A 465 -29.54 29.35 -6.52
C SER A 465 -29.82 30.77 -7.04
N LYS A 466 -29.13 31.15 -8.12
CA LYS A 466 -29.33 32.43 -8.81
C LYS A 466 -28.89 32.36 -10.26
N ALA A 467 -29.32 33.32 -11.06
CA ALA A 467 -28.76 33.54 -12.37
C ALA A 467 -27.56 34.51 -12.28
N LEU A 468 -26.56 34.28 -13.12
CA LEU A 468 -25.37 35.10 -13.28
C LEU A 468 -25.17 35.39 -14.77
N THR A 469 -24.89 36.63 -15.13
CA THR A 469 -24.51 37.00 -16.49
C THR A 469 -23.00 37.13 -16.60
N VAL A 470 -22.40 36.30 -17.45
CA VAL A 470 -20.97 36.31 -17.74
C VAL A 470 -20.73 36.79 -19.15
N THR A 471 -19.91 37.82 -19.35
CA THR A 471 -19.63 38.36 -20.70
C THR A 471 -18.40 37.68 -21.28
N ALA A 472 -18.54 37.10 -22.47
CA ALA A 472 -17.42 36.47 -23.17
C ALA A 472 -16.35 37.53 -23.53
N SER A 473 -15.12 37.33 -23.11
CA SER A 473 -13.96 38.16 -23.46
C SER A 473 -13.25 37.66 -24.71
N GLU A 474 -13.49 36.42 -25.08
CA GLU A 474 -12.92 35.76 -26.26
C GLU A 474 -14.00 34.97 -27.01
N THR A 475 -13.77 34.75 -28.32
CA THR A 475 -14.61 33.87 -29.14
C THR A 475 -14.12 32.44 -29.02
N GLY A 476 -15.04 31.47 -28.80
CA GLY A 476 -14.67 30.08 -28.66
C GLY A 476 -15.88 29.19 -28.39
N ILE A 477 -15.61 27.96 -27.93
CA ILE A 477 -16.63 26.99 -27.53
C ILE A 477 -16.54 26.79 -26.04
N ALA A 478 -17.48 27.33 -25.27
CA ALA A 478 -17.53 27.09 -23.84
C ALA A 478 -18.02 25.67 -23.55
N HIS A 479 -17.15 24.86 -22.99
CA HIS A 479 -17.47 23.49 -22.56
C HIS A 479 -18.11 23.45 -21.18
N GLY A 480 -17.88 24.48 -20.37
CA GLY A 480 -18.36 24.57 -18.99
C GLY A 480 -17.93 25.86 -18.30
N VAL A 481 -17.97 25.79 -16.98
CA VAL A 481 -17.54 26.88 -16.10
C VAL A 481 -16.37 26.36 -15.25
N ALA A 482 -15.21 26.99 -15.39
CA ALA A 482 -14.12 26.87 -14.46
C ALA A 482 -14.40 27.77 -13.25
N PHE A 483 -14.16 27.27 -12.05
CA PHE A 483 -14.38 28.05 -10.84
C PHE A 483 -13.31 27.74 -9.78
N TRP A 484 -13.02 28.72 -8.95
CA TRP A 484 -12.03 28.71 -7.91
C TRP A 484 -12.46 29.63 -6.78
N PHE A 485 -11.66 29.74 -5.72
CA PHE A 485 -12.03 30.57 -4.60
C PHE A 485 -10.87 31.35 -4.01
N ASP A 486 -11.22 32.47 -3.37
CA ASP A 486 -10.37 33.20 -2.45
C ASP A 486 -10.87 32.94 -1.02
N LEU A 487 -9.96 32.56 -0.12
CA LEU A 487 -10.25 32.49 1.31
C LEU A 487 -9.77 33.78 1.97
N HIS A 488 -10.72 34.54 2.48
CA HIS A 488 -10.43 35.68 3.33
C HIS A 488 -10.14 35.16 4.73
N MET A 489 -8.87 34.93 5.03
CA MET A 489 -8.46 34.36 6.31
C MET A 489 -8.83 35.29 7.46
N ASP A 490 -8.55 36.59 7.28
CA ASP A 490 -8.98 37.72 8.12
C ASP A 490 -9.11 39.01 7.29
N GLU A 491 -9.11 40.19 7.93
CA GLU A 491 -9.18 41.48 7.23
C GLU A 491 -7.91 41.84 6.44
N LYS A 492 -6.77 41.15 6.68
CA LYS A 492 -5.46 41.47 6.12
C LYS A 492 -4.92 40.36 5.21
N VAL A 493 -5.32 39.12 5.43
CA VAL A 493 -4.77 37.95 4.77
C VAL A 493 -5.82 37.30 3.88
N THR A 494 -5.51 37.13 2.62
CA THR A 494 -6.33 36.37 1.67
C THR A 494 -5.47 35.32 0.99
N TYR A 495 -5.94 34.07 0.97
CA TYR A 495 -5.36 33.01 0.18
C TYR A 495 -6.15 32.84 -1.13
N HIS A 496 -5.42 32.72 -2.25
CA HIS A 496 -5.98 32.57 -3.59
C HIS A 496 -5.76 31.15 -4.11
N SER A 497 -6.82 30.38 -4.32
CA SER A 497 -6.70 29.02 -4.87
C SER A 497 -6.44 29.01 -6.39
N ASN A 498 -6.50 30.18 -7.06
CA ASN A 498 -6.15 30.35 -8.46
C ASN A 498 -4.77 30.99 -8.58
N SER A 499 -3.72 30.17 -8.67
CA SER A 499 -2.38 30.63 -9.00
C SER A 499 -2.05 30.25 -10.45
N PRO A 500 -1.92 31.21 -11.38
CA PRO A 500 -1.59 30.90 -12.79
C PRO A 500 -0.15 30.44 -12.98
N THR A 501 0.68 30.56 -11.96
CA THR A 501 2.13 30.28 -12.03
C THR A 501 2.55 29.06 -11.20
N ARG A 502 1.67 28.52 -10.38
CA ARG A 502 1.97 27.41 -9.47
C ARG A 502 0.78 26.49 -9.28
N THR A 503 1.03 25.19 -9.32
CA THR A 503 0.08 24.18 -8.91
C THR A 503 -0.04 24.18 -7.38
N ASN A 504 -1.23 24.41 -6.85
CA ASN A 504 -1.55 24.22 -5.44
C ASN A 504 -2.32 22.91 -5.25
N HIS A 505 -2.52 22.47 -3.99
CA HIS A 505 -3.18 21.19 -3.74
C HIS A 505 -4.69 21.21 -4.07
N TRP A 506 -5.37 22.36 -4.01
CA TRP A 506 -6.77 22.45 -4.34
C TRP A 506 -7.04 22.41 -5.83
N LYS A 507 -6.13 22.92 -6.68
CA LYS A 507 -6.37 23.14 -8.11
C LYS A 507 -7.65 23.97 -8.33
N GLN A 508 -8.26 23.86 -9.50
CA GLN A 508 -9.52 24.52 -9.81
C GLN A 508 -10.56 23.48 -10.23
N ALA A 509 -11.82 23.82 -10.14
CA ALA A 509 -12.93 22.95 -10.53
C ALA A 509 -13.53 23.39 -11.87
N VAL A 510 -13.92 22.42 -12.70
CA VAL A 510 -14.69 22.67 -13.92
C VAL A 510 -16.01 21.91 -13.85
N TYR A 511 -17.09 22.64 -13.99
CA TYR A 511 -18.41 22.08 -14.15
C TYR A 511 -18.79 22.10 -15.63
N PHE A 512 -18.83 20.94 -16.28
CA PHE A 512 -19.12 20.82 -17.70
C PHE A 512 -20.62 20.98 -17.99
N PHE A 513 -20.95 21.74 -19.04
CA PHE A 513 -22.31 21.83 -19.56
C PHE A 513 -22.74 20.51 -20.23
N GLY A 514 -24.02 20.25 -20.27
CA GLY A 514 -24.59 19.10 -20.99
C GLY A 514 -24.33 19.18 -22.50
N GLN A 515 -24.29 20.40 -23.05
CA GLN A 515 -23.97 20.70 -24.45
C GLN A 515 -22.95 21.82 -24.52
N ASP A 516 -22.10 21.76 -25.53
CA ASP A 516 -21.10 22.79 -25.80
C ASP A 516 -21.76 24.08 -26.29
N LEU A 517 -21.33 25.22 -25.78
CA LEU A 517 -21.91 26.52 -26.06
C LEU A 517 -20.94 27.40 -26.89
N PRO A 518 -21.20 27.63 -28.19
CA PRO A 518 -20.45 28.60 -28.94
C PRO A 518 -20.69 30.02 -28.39
N VAL A 519 -19.62 30.76 -28.16
CA VAL A 519 -19.67 32.13 -27.65
C VAL A 519 -18.84 33.07 -28.55
N VAL A 520 -19.29 34.31 -28.67
CA VAL A 520 -18.59 35.36 -29.42
C VAL A 520 -18.16 36.45 -28.44
N LYS A 521 -16.98 36.99 -28.64
CA LYS A 521 -16.45 38.10 -27.84
C LYS A 521 -17.47 39.24 -27.71
N GLY A 522 -17.70 39.68 -26.47
CA GLY A 522 -18.71 40.69 -26.12
C GLY A 522 -20.12 40.13 -25.87
N GLN A 523 -20.36 38.85 -26.13
CA GLN A 523 -21.67 38.22 -25.92
C GLN A 523 -21.93 38.01 -24.44
N PRO A 524 -23.07 38.50 -23.90
CA PRO A 524 -23.52 38.13 -22.58
C PRO A 524 -24.08 36.70 -22.59
N VAL A 525 -23.62 35.87 -21.68
CA VAL A 525 -24.07 34.50 -21.45
C VAL A 525 -24.73 34.42 -20.08
N MET A 526 -25.98 33.99 -20.03
CA MET A 526 -26.66 33.76 -18.77
C MET A 526 -26.43 32.32 -18.31
N ILE A 527 -25.89 32.15 -17.13
CA ILE A 527 -25.67 30.83 -16.47
C ILE A 527 -26.43 30.79 -15.16
N GLY A 528 -27.04 29.66 -14.86
CA GLY A 528 -27.53 29.36 -13.54
C GLY A 528 -26.40 28.87 -12.63
N THR A 529 -26.38 29.30 -11.40
CA THR A 529 -25.47 28.75 -10.38
C THR A 529 -26.21 28.48 -9.08
N GLY A 530 -25.85 27.41 -8.44
CA GLY A 530 -26.41 27.04 -7.13
C GLY A 530 -25.35 26.36 -6.27
N TYR A 531 -25.68 26.24 -4.98
CA TYR A 531 -24.95 25.38 -4.07
C TYR A 531 -25.94 24.63 -3.17
N ASP A 532 -25.50 23.49 -2.71
CA ASP A 532 -26.18 22.66 -1.72
C ASP A 532 -25.23 22.30 -0.55
N ARG A 533 -25.56 21.27 0.22
CA ARG A 533 -24.73 20.82 1.35
C ARG A 533 -23.38 20.23 0.95
N THR A 534 -23.17 19.96 -0.34
CA THR A 534 -22.04 19.13 -0.79
C THR A 534 -21.18 19.80 -1.84
N GLN A 535 -21.73 20.72 -2.66
CA GLN A 535 -21.03 21.28 -3.81
C GLN A 535 -21.67 22.54 -4.36
N ILE A 536 -20.88 23.24 -5.18
CA ILE A 536 -21.37 24.31 -6.06
C ILE A 536 -21.58 23.71 -7.44
N HIS A 537 -22.64 24.10 -8.12
CA HIS A 537 -22.98 23.64 -9.47
C HIS A 537 -23.32 24.80 -10.40
N PHE A 538 -23.16 24.56 -11.70
CA PHE A 538 -23.46 25.52 -12.76
C PHE A 538 -24.27 24.84 -13.87
N TYR A 539 -25.16 25.58 -14.52
CA TYR A 539 -25.99 25.08 -15.62
C TYR A 539 -26.36 26.23 -16.58
N ILE A 540 -26.72 25.86 -17.83
CA ILE A 540 -27.27 26.78 -18.86
C ILE A 540 -28.72 26.43 -19.13
#